data_0dc94e1dfdb14aaf583418571097d244
#
_entry.id   0dc94e1dfdb14aaf583418571097d244
#
_cell.length_a   1.000
_cell.length_b   1.000
_cell.length_c   1.000
_cell.angle_alpha   90.00
_cell.angle_beta   90.00
_cell.angle_gamma   90.00
#
_symmetry.space_group_name_H-M   'P 1'
#
loop_
_entity.id
_entity.type
_entity.pdbx_description
1 polymer ?
#
loop_
_entity_poly.entity_id
_entity_poly.type
_entity_poly.pdbx_seq_one_letter_code
_entity_poly.pdbx_strand_id
1 'polypeptide(L)'
;MTTINIPVRYYKDFPGGYDHAYETLPLPLAECALLLVDVDGTTPNPTTENLIAPALDAARRTGLRVAYVHNDLRLVADPGNIVGEFWGKTKYADGRSALDPWREMGKDFEPRYLDCVRPREGEPNFPKWIWSGFH
;
A
#
# COMPACT_ATOMS: atom_id res chain seq x y z
N MET A 1 -8.74 -2.89 28.23
CA MET A 1 -8.02 -2.72 26.95
C MET A 1 -8.96 -3.13 25.84
N THR A 2 -9.18 -2.30 24.83
CA THR A 2 -10.11 -2.62 23.72
C THR A 2 -9.44 -3.62 22.80
N THR A 3 -10.16 -4.70 22.43
CA THR A 3 -9.66 -5.78 21.58
C THR A 3 -10.53 -5.88 20.33
N ILE A 4 -9.90 -6.08 19.18
CA ILE A 4 -10.56 -6.45 17.93
C ILE A 4 -10.43 -7.96 17.76
N ASN A 5 -11.54 -8.63 17.49
CA ASN A 5 -11.55 -10.07 17.20
C ASN A 5 -11.65 -10.28 15.69
N ILE A 6 -10.60 -10.79 15.09
CA ILE A 6 -10.53 -11.00 13.64
C ILE A 6 -10.63 -12.48 13.32
N PRO A 7 -11.65 -12.92 12.56
CA PRO A 7 -11.67 -14.28 12.02
C PRO A 7 -10.54 -14.42 11.00
N VAL A 8 -9.67 -15.37 11.21
CA VAL A 8 -8.53 -15.63 10.33
C VAL A 8 -8.60 -17.03 9.76
N ARG A 9 -8.15 -17.16 8.51
CA ARG A 9 -7.95 -18.42 7.82
C ARG A 9 -6.49 -18.52 7.40
N TYR A 10 -5.85 -19.63 7.71
CA TYR A 10 -4.46 -19.87 7.36
C TYR A 10 -4.23 -21.34 7.02
N TYR A 11 -3.12 -21.64 6.38
CA TYR A 11 -2.71 -23.02 6.16
C TYR A 11 -2.03 -23.57 7.40
N LYS A 12 -2.41 -24.78 7.77
CA LYS A 12 -1.83 -25.53 8.87
C LYS A 12 -1.48 -26.94 8.42
N ASP A 13 -0.40 -27.48 8.98
CA ASP A 13 -0.03 -28.88 8.79
C ASP A 13 -0.92 -29.76 9.69
N PHE A 14 -1.54 -30.75 9.07
CA PHE A 14 -2.36 -31.77 9.71
C PHE A 14 -1.84 -33.15 9.34
N PRO A 15 -2.15 -34.21 10.10
CA PRO A 15 -1.91 -35.57 9.66
C PRO A 15 -2.59 -35.84 8.31
N GLY A 16 -1.78 -35.98 7.26
CA GLY A 16 -2.28 -36.16 5.88
C GLY A 16 -2.07 -35.01 4.93
N GLY A 17 -1.48 -33.89 5.38
CA GLY A 17 -1.10 -32.75 4.54
C GLY A 17 -1.55 -31.40 5.07
N TYR A 18 -1.39 -30.38 4.25
CA TYR A 18 -1.79 -29.01 4.57
C TYR A 18 -3.29 -28.80 4.27
N ASP A 19 -3.97 -28.15 5.19
CA ASP A 19 -5.37 -27.72 5.01
C ASP A 19 -5.62 -26.38 5.69
N HIS A 20 -6.79 -25.81 5.49
CA HIS A 20 -7.17 -24.55 6.09
C HIS A 20 -7.58 -24.74 7.56
N ALA A 21 -6.99 -23.95 8.45
CA ALA A 21 -7.46 -23.78 9.82
C ALA A 21 -8.17 -22.42 9.95
N TYR A 22 -9.10 -22.33 10.88
CA TYR A 22 -9.90 -21.15 11.17
C TYR A 22 -9.81 -20.84 12.65
N GLU A 23 -9.45 -19.62 12.98
CA GLU A 23 -9.34 -19.16 14.35
C GLU A 23 -9.88 -17.73 14.48
N THR A 24 -10.15 -17.31 15.70
CA THR A 24 -10.39 -15.91 16.01
C THR A 24 -9.15 -15.35 16.68
N LEU A 25 -8.52 -14.37 16.05
CA LEU A 25 -7.33 -13.70 16.56
C LEU A 25 -7.75 -12.46 17.35
N PRO A 26 -7.58 -12.44 18.68
CA PRO A 26 -7.81 -11.26 19.50
C PRO A 26 -6.59 -10.32 19.39
N LEU A 27 -6.80 -9.12 18.87
CA LEU A 27 -5.76 -8.11 18.71
C LEU A 27 -6.05 -6.90 19.61
N PRO A 28 -5.12 -6.49 20.48
CA PRO A 28 -5.25 -5.24 21.21
C PRO A 28 -5.30 -4.05 20.23
N LEU A 29 -6.33 -3.22 20.33
CA LEU A 29 -6.51 -2.07 19.42
C LEU A 29 -5.29 -1.14 19.39
N ALA A 30 -4.64 -0.96 20.54
CA ALA A 30 -3.46 -0.11 20.68
C ALA A 30 -2.22 -0.63 19.91
N GLU A 31 -2.21 -1.92 19.57
CA GLU A 31 -1.13 -2.59 18.82
C GLU A 31 -1.47 -2.77 17.33
N CYS A 32 -2.65 -2.29 16.91
CA CYS A 32 -3.13 -2.41 15.55
C CYS A 32 -2.99 -1.10 14.77
N ALA A 33 -2.92 -1.22 13.45
CA ALA A 33 -3.04 -0.11 12.54
C ALA A 33 -3.82 -0.52 11.29
N LEU A 34 -4.55 0.41 10.69
CA LEU A 34 -5.10 0.27 9.35
C LEU A 34 -4.06 0.81 8.36
N LEU A 35 -3.55 -0.04 7.50
CA LEU A 35 -2.64 0.33 6.44
C LEU A 35 -3.39 0.38 5.11
N LEU A 36 -3.40 1.54 4.46
CA LEU A 36 -3.95 1.73 3.13
C LEU A 36 -2.81 1.68 2.11
N VAL A 37 -2.90 0.75 1.18
CA VAL A 37 -1.87 0.53 0.16
C VAL A 37 -2.47 0.83 -1.21
N ASP A 38 -1.81 1.69 -1.99
CA ASP A 38 -2.19 2.03 -3.36
C ASP A 38 -3.65 2.55 -3.50
N VAL A 39 -4.10 3.34 -2.53
CA VAL A 39 -5.40 4.03 -2.59
C VAL A 39 -5.28 5.45 -3.15
N ASP A 40 -4.09 5.81 -3.62
CA ASP A 40 -3.84 7.05 -4.31
C ASP A 40 -4.48 7.05 -5.70
N GLY A 41 -4.77 8.27 -6.17
CA GLY A 41 -5.45 8.50 -7.44
C GLY A 41 -6.66 9.42 -7.27
N THR A 42 -7.06 10.04 -8.36
CA THR A 42 -8.19 10.99 -8.40
C THR A 42 -9.39 10.49 -9.21
N THR A 43 -9.26 9.30 -9.80
CA THR A 43 -10.37 8.68 -10.55
C THR A 43 -11.37 8.08 -9.59
N PRO A 44 -12.66 8.46 -9.64
CA PRO A 44 -13.69 7.84 -8.82
C PRO A 44 -13.69 6.32 -8.96
N ASN A 45 -13.76 5.66 -7.82
CA ASN A 45 -13.71 4.20 -7.74
C ASN A 45 -14.74 3.71 -6.71
N PRO A 46 -15.76 2.95 -7.14
CA PRO A 46 -16.80 2.45 -6.24
C PRO A 46 -16.27 1.65 -5.04
N THR A 47 -15.18 0.90 -5.21
CA THR A 47 -14.54 0.18 -4.10
C THR A 47 -13.97 1.16 -3.08
N THR A 48 -13.27 2.20 -3.54
CA THR A 48 -12.72 3.23 -2.66
C THR A 48 -13.81 3.97 -1.92
N GLU A 49 -14.87 4.40 -2.62
CA GLU A 49 -15.93 5.21 -2.04
C GLU A 49 -16.86 4.41 -1.12
N ASN A 50 -17.21 3.17 -1.50
CA ASN A 50 -18.25 2.41 -0.80
C ASN A 50 -17.68 1.38 0.23
N LEU A 51 -16.42 1.03 0.14
CA LEU A 51 -15.81 0.05 1.04
C LEU A 51 -14.64 0.62 1.83
N ILE A 52 -13.65 1.22 1.16
CA ILE A 52 -12.43 1.70 1.81
C ILE A 52 -12.73 2.93 2.67
N ALA A 53 -13.43 3.93 2.14
CA ALA A 53 -13.71 5.16 2.86
C ALA A 53 -14.54 4.93 4.13
N PRO A 54 -15.63 4.12 4.14
CA PRO A 54 -16.35 3.79 5.37
C PRO A 54 -15.48 3.03 6.39
N ALA A 55 -14.62 2.10 5.95
CA ALA A 55 -13.71 1.38 6.84
C ALA A 55 -12.67 2.33 7.47
N LEU A 56 -12.10 3.23 6.67
CA LEU A 56 -11.17 4.25 7.12
C LEU A 56 -11.82 5.21 8.14
N ASP A 57 -13.04 5.64 7.87
CA ASP A 57 -13.77 6.50 8.79
C ASP A 57 -14.09 5.80 10.12
N ALA A 58 -14.45 4.51 10.07
CA ALA A 58 -14.63 3.70 11.26
C ALA A 58 -13.33 3.55 12.06
N ALA A 59 -12.20 3.28 11.39
CA ALA A 59 -10.90 3.21 12.02
C ALA A 59 -10.54 4.52 12.75
N ARG A 60 -10.73 5.65 12.09
CA ARG A 60 -10.49 6.99 12.66
C ARG A 60 -11.37 7.26 13.89
N ARG A 61 -12.65 6.92 13.83
CA ARG A 61 -13.57 7.08 14.96
C ARG A 61 -13.23 6.21 16.16
N THR A 62 -12.65 5.04 15.95
CA THR A 62 -12.24 4.13 17.02
C THR A 62 -10.87 4.43 17.58
N GLY A 63 -10.14 5.39 17.01
CA GLY A 63 -8.77 5.72 17.41
C GLY A 63 -7.73 4.69 16.95
N LEU A 64 -8.08 3.84 15.97
CA LEU A 64 -7.12 2.98 15.32
C LEU A 64 -6.09 3.83 14.54
N ARG A 65 -4.82 3.50 14.67
CA ARG A 65 -3.78 4.18 13.87
C ARG A 65 -4.03 3.94 12.39
N VAL A 66 -3.83 4.98 11.60
CA VAL A 66 -3.96 4.92 10.15
C VAL A 66 -2.63 5.30 9.53
N ALA A 67 -2.20 4.54 8.53
CA ALA A 67 -1.01 4.82 7.74
C ALA A 67 -1.27 4.52 6.27
N TYR A 68 -0.51 5.17 5.40
CA TYR A 68 -0.62 5.03 3.96
C TYR A 68 0.72 4.57 3.37
N VAL A 69 0.62 3.81 2.29
CA VAL A 69 1.75 3.46 1.44
C VAL A 69 1.33 3.69 -0.01
N HIS A 70 2.08 4.51 -0.73
CA HIS A 70 1.80 4.85 -2.12
C HIS A 70 3.01 4.60 -3.02
N ASN A 71 2.77 4.40 -4.31
CA ASN A 71 3.83 4.36 -5.29
C ASN A 71 4.42 5.77 -5.46
N ASP A 72 5.75 5.88 -5.37
CA ASP A 72 6.44 7.12 -5.70
C ASP A 72 7.27 6.93 -6.98
N LEU A 73 6.84 7.57 -8.04
CA LEU A 73 7.49 7.44 -9.35
C LEU A 73 8.92 8.01 -9.37
N ARG A 74 9.27 8.90 -8.44
CA ARG A 74 10.62 9.41 -8.27
C ARG A 74 11.57 8.30 -7.83
N LEU A 75 11.11 7.41 -6.97
CA LEU A 75 11.88 6.26 -6.48
C LEU A 75 12.11 5.21 -7.57
N VAL A 76 11.18 5.03 -8.49
CA VAL A 76 11.31 4.07 -9.60
C VAL A 76 12.52 4.40 -10.48
N ALA A 77 12.78 5.67 -10.68
CA ALA A 77 13.88 6.15 -11.51
C ALA A 77 15.21 6.30 -10.76
N ASP A 78 15.23 6.04 -9.45
CA ASP A 78 16.44 6.10 -8.64
C ASP A 78 17.42 4.99 -9.06
N PRO A 79 18.64 5.35 -9.51
CA PRO A 79 19.64 4.37 -9.91
C PRO A 79 20.16 3.52 -8.74
N GLY A 80 19.94 3.95 -7.50
CA GLY A 80 20.31 3.20 -6.28
C GLY A 80 19.43 1.99 -6.00
N ASN A 81 18.32 1.84 -6.74
CA ASN A 81 17.41 0.73 -6.54
C ASN A 81 17.55 -0.37 -7.61
N ILE A 82 17.23 -1.61 -7.22
CA ILE A 82 17.37 -2.77 -8.10
C ILE A 82 16.52 -2.66 -9.38
N VAL A 83 15.34 -2.07 -9.30
CA VAL A 83 14.45 -1.85 -10.46
C VAL A 83 15.06 -0.81 -11.38
N GLY A 84 15.53 0.31 -10.81
CA GLY A 84 16.24 1.36 -11.54
C GLY A 84 17.52 0.84 -12.18
N GLU A 85 18.28 0.01 -11.49
CA GLU A 85 19.47 -0.63 -12.03
C GLU A 85 19.14 -1.55 -13.21
N PHE A 86 18.15 -2.44 -13.04
CA PHE A 86 17.74 -3.39 -14.09
C PHE A 86 17.18 -2.67 -15.32
N TRP A 87 16.22 -1.79 -15.14
CA TRP A 87 15.59 -1.07 -16.24
C TRP A 87 16.51 -0.01 -16.85
N GLY A 88 17.43 0.54 -16.06
CA GLY A 88 18.45 1.46 -16.57
C GLY A 88 19.37 0.83 -17.64
N LYS A 89 19.61 -0.48 -17.53
CA LYS A 89 20.35 -1.27 -18.53
C LYS A 89 19.52 -1.64 -19.75
N THR A 90 18.20 -1.61 -19.65
CA THR A 90 17.28 -1.95 -20.74
C THR A 90 17.11 -0.75 -21.67
N LYS A 91 17.24 -1.00 -22.96
CA LYS A 91 17.08 0.01 -24.02
C LYS A 91 15.94 -0.37 -24.96
N TYR A 92 15.18 0.63 -25.37
CA TYR A 92 14.28 0.49 -26.51
C TYR A 92 15.05 0.45 -27.83
N ALA A 93 14.38 0.06 -28.92
CA ALA A 93 14.97 -0.01 -30.24
C ALA A 93 15.54 1.34 -30.75
N ASP A 94 15.02 2.45 -30.26
CA ASP A 94 15.49 3.81 -30.55
C ASP A 94 16.63 4.29 -29.63
N GLY A 95 17.12 3.41 -28.75
CA GLY A 95 18.23 3.68 -27.84
C GLY A 95 17.86 4.39 -26.54
N ARG A 96 16.58 4.80 -26.34
CA ARG A 96 16.11 5.39 -25.10
C ARG A 96 16.15 4.37 -23.96
N SER A 97 16.39 4.83 -22.74
CA SER A 97 16.29 3.97 -21.55
C SER A 97 14.84 3.61 -21.26
N ALA A 98 14.61 2.38 -20.80
CA ALA A 98 13.31 1.97 -20.30
C ALA A 98 12.86 2.76 -19.05
N LEU A 99 13.79 3.44 -18.39
CA LEU A 99 13.50 4.35 -17.26
C LEU A 99 13.03 5.75 -17.70
N ASP A 100 13.29 6.17 -18.93
CA ASP A 100 13.03 7.56 -19.33
C ASP A 100 11.55 7.97 -19.18
N PRO A 101 10.56 7.12 -19.53
CA PRO A 101 9.15 7.44 -19.26
C PRO A 101 8.84 7.63 -17.76
N TRP A 102 9.45 6.81 -16.91
CA TRP A 102 9.26 6.89 -15.45
C TRP A 102 9.91 8.13 -14.84
N ARG A 103 11.11 8.50 -15.34
CA ARG A 103 11.78 9.74 -14.97
C ARG A 103 10.95 10.96 -15.33
N GLU A 104 10.35 10.97 -16.51
CA GLU A 104 9.50 12.06 -16.95
C GLU A 104 8.25 12.18 -16.08
N MET A 105 7.55 11.07 -15.84
CA MET A 105 6.36 11.03 -14.97
C MET A 105 6.68 11.37 -13.51
N GLY A 106 7.90 11.09 -13.05
CA GLY A 106 8.33 11.33 -11.68
C GLY A 106 8.73 12.77 -11.37
N LYS A 107 8.99 13.62 -12.38
CA LYS A 107 9.52 14.98 -12.16
C LYS A 107 8.66 15.83 -11.23
N ASP A 108 7.35 15.78 -11.42
CA ASP A 108 6.38 16.56 -10.65
C ASP A 108 5.40 15.63 -9.92
N PHE A 109 5.86 14.42 -9.59
CA PHE A 109 4.99 13.45 -8.96
C PHE A 109 4.67 13.86 -7.52
N GLU A 110 3.39 13.92 -7.25
CA GLU A 110 2.85 13.99 -5.88
C GLU A 110 1.67 13.03 -5.75
N PRO A 111 1.59 12.27 -4.65
CA PRO A 111 0.47 11.38 -4.43
C PRO A 111 -0.81 12.20 -4.26
N ARG A 112 -1.82 11.85 -5.03
CA ARG A 112 -3.14 12.50 -4.98
C ARG A 112 -4.17 11.49 -4.51
N TYR A 113 -5.17 11.95 -3.79
CA TYR A 113 -6.19 11.11 -3.19
C TYR A 113 -7.58 11.66 -3.47
N LEU A 114 -8.58 10.77 -3.57
CA LEU A 114 -9.96 11.18 -3.44
C LEU A 114 -10.20 11.76 -2.02
N ASP A 115 -11.04 12.74 -1.89
CA ASP A 115 -11.28 13.43 -0.62
C ASP A 115 -11.71 12.49 0.50
N CYS A 116 -12.50 11.46 0.16
CA CYS A 116 -12.98 10.46 1.11
C CYS A 116 -11.91 9.58 1.74
N VAL A 117 -10.72 9.45 1.10
CA VAL A 117 -9.60 8.64 1.59
C VAL A 117 -8.31 9.42 1.78
N ARG A 118 -8.37 10.75 1.69
CA ARG A 118 -7.18 11.61 1.84
C ARG A 118 -6.54 11.44 3.22
N PRO A 119 -5.20 11.32 3.31
CA PRO A 119 -4.48 11.34 4.57
C PRO A 119 -4.78 12.63 5.36
N ARG A 120 -4.91 12.50 6.67
CA ARG A 120 -5.03 13.62 7.60
C ARG A 120 -3.68 13.97 8.21
N GLU A 121 -3.59 15.16 8.77
CA GLU A 121 -2.43 15.53 9.57
C GLU A 121 -2.16 14.49 10.67
N GLY A 122 -0.90 14.06 10.81
CA GLY A 122 -0.49 13.02 11.75
C GLY A 122 -0.67 11.57 11.26
N GLU A 123 -1.29 11.35 10.11
CA GLU A 123 -1.33 10.02 9.47
C GLU A 123 -0.11 9.85 8.56
N PRO A 124 0.83 8.93 8.88
CA PRO A 124 2.02 8.75 8.08
C PRO A 124 1.69 8.25 6.68
N ASN A 125 2.39 8.78 5.69
CA ASN A 125 2.24 8.44 4.29
C ASN A 125 3.62 8.09 3.71
N PHE A 126 3.87 6.80 3.50
CA PHE A 126 5.17 6.27 3.12
C PHE A 126 5.25 6.05 1.61
N PRO A 127 6.30 6.56 0.96
CA PRO A 127 6.56 6.21 -0.42
C PRO A 127 7.07 4.76 -0.52
N LYS A 128 6.67 4.07 -1.57
CA LYS A 128 7.24 2.78 -1.95
C LYS A 128 7.56 2.75 -3.43
N TRP A 129 8.40 1.81 -3.81
CA TRP A 129 8.52 1.43 -5.20
C TRP A 129 7.33 0.57 -5.60
N ILE A 130 7.10 0.42 -6.89
CA ILE A 130 5.90 -0.18 -7.47
C ILE A 130 5.40 -1.42 -6.72
N TRP A 131 6.28 -2.30 -6.21
CA TRP A 131 5.87 -3.58 -5.63
C TRP A 131 6.18 -3.78 -4.16
N SER A 132 7.00 -2.96 -3.55
CA SER A 132 7.37 -3.14 -2.14
C SER A 132 7.49 -1.84 -1.37
N GLY A 133 6.98 -1.84 -0.15
CA GLY A 133 7.21 -0.79 0.85
C GLY A 133 8.42 -1.07 1.76
N PHE A 134 9.13 -2.17 1.51
CA PHE A 134 10.32 -2.56 2.27
C PHE A 134 11.55 -2.44 1.37
N HIS A 135 12.52 -1.67 1.82
CA HIS A 135 13.80 -1.46 1.16
C HIS A 135 14.91 -1.83 2.12
#